data_6cbed952019ad92c22c90c350d6337a1
#
_entry.id   6cbed952019ad92c22c90c350d6337a1
#
_cell.length_a   1.000
_cell.length_b   1.000
_cell.length_c   1.000
_cell.angle_alpha   90.00
_cell.angle_beta   90.00
_cell.angle_gamma   90.00
#
_symmetry.space_group_name_H-M   'P 1'
#
loop_
_entity.id
_entity.type
_entity.pdbx_description
1 polymer ?
#
loop_
_entity_poly.entity_id
_entity_poly.type
_entity_poly.pdbx_seq_one_letter_code
_entity_poly.pdbx_strand_id
1 'polypeptide(L)'
;MSFSFGFSGDDIEVDGQATEHEALTNKISECALSDSRESPQNTVEPKRHSLEELLASLPSRVSYGTLRIPSFSEYGKLRDINSNDPGAVTSVYRRSVFDIRAQLMAEANPSAEEEEEDTARTLLSGLESGDLSSGIYEGGFKTWECALDLASLVITEKDVSGYGQGQENEDDDDGPEAWEVVELGAGSALPTLALMQKFIDRRRERPTTHGGSLKVTLCDYNADVLRLATAPNVFLNYLFASSGRVSHPLDDRGNPADGDLDLEELGGEALVSRTIQDMTADDISFEFISGGWGPAFLDLVYPPSPPSPQASLGETDHQHPPKPTNLLILASETVYSPSSIKAFTETVLGILASHYRRFTAAPVIGRPSPPPRAWVAAKRVYFGVGGGVDEFVREVERLGGRSRVLVDVQDAGVGRVVLEVTLSPAFMDSAANT
;
A
#
# COMPACT_ATOMS: atom_id res chain seq x y z
N MET A 1 17.04 -7.41 -27.12
CA MET A 1 15.62 -7.40 -27.47
C MET A 1 14.95 -6.51 -26.46
N SER A 2 14.43 -5.37 -26.89
CA SER A 2 13.72 -4.43 -26.02
C SER A 2 12.35 -5.03 -25.73
N PHE A 3 12.06 -5.39 -24.49
CA PHE A 3 10.71 -5.76 -24.05
C PHE A 3 9.96 -4.46 -23.78
N SER A 4 9.15 -4.05 -24.72
CA SER A 4 8.12 -3.04 -24.50
C SER A 4 6.95 -3.75 -23.80
N PHE A 5 6.70 -3.43 -22.53
CA PHE A 5 5.45 -3.77 -21.88
C PHE A 5 4.36 -2.96 -22.59
N GLY A 6 3.39 -3.64 -23.17
CA GLY A 6 2.24 -3.00 -23.82
C GLY A 6 1.25 -2.46 -22.78
N PHE A 7 1.66 -1.46 -22.02
CA PHE A 7 0.79 -0.69 -21.17
C PHE A 7 0.27 0.51 -21.97
N SER A 8 -1.00 0.79 -21.87
CA SER A 8 -1.59 2.02 -22.39
C SER A 8 -0.92 3.19 -21.65
N GLY A 9 -0.14 3.99 -22.37
CA GLY A 9 1.03 4.73 -21.88
C GLY A 9 0.83 5.86 -20.88
N ASP A 10 -0.38 6.20 -20.41
CA ASP A 10 -0.56 7.42 -19.61
C ASP A 10 -0.70 7.17 -18.09
N ASP A 11 -0.88 5.94 -17.67
CA ASP A 11 -1.18 5.61 -16.26
C ASP A 11 0.02 5.07 -15.45
N ILE A 12 1.18 4.86 -16.09
CA ILE A 12 2.42 4.41 -15.44
C ILE A 12 3.56 5.37 -15.79
N GLU A 13 4.17 5.95 -14.76
CA GLU A 13 5.39 6.75 -14.93
C GLU A 13 6.58 5.82 -15.18
N VAL A 14 7.14 5.92 -16.39
CA VAL A 14 8.43 5.34 -16.77
C VAL A 14 9.37 6.50 -17.01
N ASP A 15 10.53 6.53 -16.36
CA ASP A 15 11.55 7.58 -16.59
C ASP A 15 11.91 7.67 -18.08
N GLY A 16 11.27 8.59 -18.78
CA GLY A 16 11.54 8.91 -20.18
C GLY A 16 12.94 9.48 -20.36
N GLN A 17 13.57 9.15 -21.44
CA GLN A 17 14.94 9.52 -21.82
C GLN A 17 15.26 11.00 -21.58
N ALA A 18 16.44 11.23 -21.00
CA ALA A 18 17.06 12.50 -20.63
C ALA A 18 17.28 13.44 -21.82
N THR A 19 16.28 14.18 -22.25
CA THR A 19 16.43 15.24 -23.27
C THR A 19 15.82 16.60 -22.89
N GLU A 20 15.16 16.72 -21.74
CA GLU A 20 14.64 18.03 -21.25
C GLU A 20 15.31 18.55 -19.96
N HIS A 21 16.41 17.93 -19.54
CA HIS A 21 17.04 18.17 -18.23
C HIS A 21 17.80 19.49 -18.09
N GLU A 22 18.18 20.19 -19.18
CA GLU A 22 18.97 21.43 -19.05
C GLU A 22 18.16 22.65 -18.60
N ALA A 23 16.86 22.67 -18.85
CA ALA A 23 16.02 23.82 -18.48
C ALA A 23 15.53 23.77 -17.00
N LEU A 24 15.39 22.59 -16.42
CA LEU A 24 15.01 22.43 -15.01
C LEU A 24 16.20 22.60 -14.06
N THR A 25 17.38 22.13 -14.45
CA THR A 25 18.60 22.20 -13.61
C THR A 25 18.98 23.63 -13.23
N ASN A 26 18.75 24.60 -14.13
CA ASN A 26 19.03 25.99 -13.85
C ASN A 26 18.05 26.66 -12.87
N LYS A 27 16.79 26.22 -12.82
CA LYS A 27 15.81 26.74 -11.84
C LYS A 27 15.99 26.15 -10.43
N ILE A 28 16.44 24.90 -10.34
CA ILE A 28 16.67 24.22 -9.05
C ILE A 28 17.95 24.72 -8.39
N SER A 29 18.98 25.08 -9.17
CA SER A 29 20.25 25.60 -8.65
C SER A 29 20.11 26.98 -8.00
N GLU A 30 19.14 27.80 -8.38
CA GLU A 30 18.87 29.11 -7.75
C GLU A 30 18.10 29.00 -6.44
N CYS A 31 17.31 27.91 -6.22
CA CYS A 31 16.63 27.65 -4.95
C CYS A 31 17.52 26.98 -3.89
N ALA A 32 18.63 26.33 -4.30
CA ALA A 32 19.46 25.53 -3.38
C ALA A 32 20.52 26.32 -2.60
N LEU A 33 20.62 27.64 -2.79
CA LEU A 33 21.62 28.51 -2.14
C LEU A 33 21.05 29.47 -1.09
N SER A 34 19.82 29.31 -0.64
CA SER A 34 19.27 30.07 0.47
C SER A 34 19.16 29.23 1.73
N ASP A 35 20.18 29.38 2.56
CA ASP A 35 20.19 29.26 4.03
C ASP A 35 19.38 28.11 4.69
N SER A 36 20.14 27.18 5.25
CA SER A 36 19.77 26.21 6.27
C SER A 36 19.18 26.88 7.54
N ARG A 37 17.92 27.26 7.49
CA ARG A 37 17.04 27.36 8.64
C ARG A 37 15.95 26.33 8.43
N GLU A 38 15.94 25.25 9.22
CA GLU A 38 14.82 24.35 9.36
C GLU A 38 13.57 25.18 9.69
N SER A 39 12.82 25.53 8.65
CA SER A 39 11.44 25.97 8.82
C SER A 39 10.69 24.76 9.37
N PRO A 40 9.81 24.89 10.38
CA PRO A 40 8.94 23.79 10.78
C PRO A 40 8.17 23.41 9.51
N GLN A 41 8.46 22.20 8.98
CA GLN A 41 7.68 21.63 7.90
C GLN A 41 6.24 21.61 8.38
N ASN A 42 5.35 22.25 7.66
CA ASN A 42 3.92 22.24 7.92
C ASN A 42 3.43 20.83 7.55
N THR A 43 3.68 19.88 8.47
CA THR A 43 3.27 18.49 8.28
C THR A 43 1.75 18.44 8.39
N VAL A 44 1.11 17.91 7.36
CA VAL A 44 -0.35 17.68 7.36
C VAL A 44 -0.69 16.79 8.56
N GLU A 45 -1.64 17.25 9.38
CA GLU A 45 -2.09 16.49 10.56
C GLU A 45 -2.70 15.15 10.14
N PRO A 46 -2.29 14.03 10.73
CA PRO A 46 -2.80 12.72 10.35
C PRO A 46 -4.27 12.54 10.77
N LYS A 47 -5.07 11.97 9.85
CA LYS A 47 -6.50 11.74 10.05
C LYS A 47 -6.89 10.35 9.57
N ARG A 48 -7.79 9.68 10.35
CA ARG A 48 -8.39 8.40 9.97
C ARG A 48 -9.66 8.64 9.16
N HIS A 49 -9.87 7.77 8.15
CA HIS A 49 -11.04 7.76 7.29
C HIS A 49 -11.63 6.36 7.19
N SER A 50 -12.93 6.25 7.01
CA SER A 50 -13.60 4.99 6.68
C SER A 50 -13.68 4.78 5.17
N LEU A 51 -13.80 3.52 4.74
CA LEU A 51 -14.02 3.20 3.32
C LEU A 51 -15.32 3.84 2.81
N GLU A 52 -16.38 3.85 3.61
CA GLU A 52 -17.68 4.43 3.26
C GLU A 52 -17.58 5.95 3.04
N GLU A 53 -16.88 6.67 3.94
CA GLU A 53 -16.61 8.11 3.80
C GLU A 53 -15.86 8.41 2.49
N LEU A 54 -14.80 7.66 2.19
CA LEU A 54 -13.97 7.89 1.00
C LEU A 54 -14.70 7.56 -0.30
N LEU A 55 -15.64 6.62 -0.30
CA LEU A 55 -16.43 6.26 -1.47
C LEU A 55 -17.65 7.15 -1.67
N ALA A 56 -18.03 8.00 -0.70
CA ALA A 56 -19.22 8.84 -0.78
C ALA A 56 -19.21 9.84 -1.96
N SER A 57 -18.00 10.25 -2.42
CA SER A 57 -17.84 11.14 -3.56
C SER A 57 -17.63 10.43 -4.90
N LEU A 58 -17.75 9.09 -4.93
CA LEU A 58 -17.54 8.34 -6.16
C LEU A 58 -18.64 8.66 -7.18
N PRO A 59 -18.30 8.99 -8.44
CA PRO A 59 -19.30 9.28 -9.46
C PRO A 59 -20.14 8.03 -9.78
N SER A 60 -21.33 8.25 -10.32
CA SER A 60 -22.23 7.15 -10.71
C SER A 60 -21.65 6.21 -11.77
N ARG A 61 -20.70 6.70 -12.56
CA ARG A 61 -19.95 5.90 -13.54
C ARG A 61 -18.48 6.03 -13.29
N VAL A 62 -17.78 4.89 -13.19
CA VAL A 62 -16.35 4.79 -12.91
C VAL A 62 -15.66 4.07 -14.06
N SER A 63 -14.71 4.74 -14.72
CA SER A 63 -13.86 4.11 -15.72
C SER A 63 -12.63 3.50 -15.04
N TYR A 64 -12.28 2.28 -15.40
CA TYR A 64 -11.15 1.55 -14.83
C TYR A 64 -10.31 0.86 -15.89
N GLY A 65 -9.01 0.74 -15.58
CA GLY A 65 -8.06 -0.05 -16.34
C GLY A 65 -7.69 -1.32 -15.59
N THR A 66 -7.32 -2.35 -16.35
CA THR A 66 -6.86 -3.63 -15.83
C THR A 66 -5.35 -3.74 -15.95
N LEU A 67 -4.70 -4.07 -14.86
CA LEU A 67 -3.26 -4.28 -14.82
C LEU A 67 -2.96 -5.75 -14.52
N ARG A 68 -2.16 -6.38 -15.38
CA ARG A 68 -1.70 -7.75 -15.21
C ARG A 68 -0.31 -7.75 -14.60
N ILE A 69 -0.15 -8.35 -13.43
CA ILE A 69 1.08 -8.35 -12.64
C ILE A 69 1.69 -9.74 -12.69
N PRO A 70 2.89 -9.91 -13.29
CA PRO A 70 3.58 -11.18 -13.30
C PRO A 70 4.26 -11.45 -11.95
N SER A 71 4.25 -12.69 -11.49
CA SER A 71 5.07 -13.11 -10.35
C SER A 71 6.55 -13.20 -10.73
N PHE A 72 7.46 -13.19 -9.75
CA PHE A 72 8.86 -13.51 -9.99
C PHE A 72 9.05 -15.02 -10.23
N SER A 73 9.99 -15.37 -11.06
CA SER A 73 10.50 -16.72 -11.19
C SER A 73 11.47 -17.05 -10.05
N GLU A 74 11.87 -18.32 -9.92
CA GLU A 74 12.85 -18.77 -8.90
C GLU A 74 14.18 -18.01 -8.91
N TYR A 75 14.50 -17.32 -10.02
CA TYR A 75 15.73 -16.54 -10.21
C TYR A 75 15.55 -15.03 -10.06
N GLY A 76 14.46 -14.58 -9.43
CA GLY A 76 14.18 -13.14 -9.23
C GLY A 76 13.85 -12.36 -10.50
N LYS A 77 13.62 -13.06 -11.62
CA LYS A 77 13.16 -12.47 -12.89
C LYS A 77 11.63 -12.57 -12.98
N LEU A 78 10.99 -11.57 -13.55
CA LEU A 78 9.56 -11.62 -13.82
C LEU A 78 9.23 -12.76 -14.79
N ARG A 79 8.10 -13.44 -14.53
CA ARG A 79 7.54 -14.44 -15.44
C ARG A 79 6.95 -13.75 -16.67
N ASP A 80 6.72 -14.53 -17.73
CA ASP A 80 6.04 -14.01 -18.91
C ASP A 80 4.60 -13.60 -18.54
N ILE A 81 4.25 -12.37 -18.83
CA ILE A 81 2.91 -11.81 -18.60
C ILE A 81 1.81 -12.57 -19.37
N ASN A 82 2.17 -13.28 -20.41
CA ASN A 82 1.26 -14.14 -21.19
C ASN A 82 1.28 -15.60 -20.70
N SER A 83 1.94 -15.91 -19.60
CA SER A 83 1.96 -17.25 -19.02
C SER A 83 0.54 -17.69 -18.66
N ASN A 84 0.22 -18.95 -19.00
CA ASN A 84 -1.02 -19.60 -18.60
C ASN A 84 -0.84 -20.43 -17.32
N ASP A 85 0.33 -20.37 -16.68
CA ASP A 85 0.57 -21.10 -15.43
C ASP A 85 -0.30 -20.50 -14.31
N PRO A 86 -1.05 -21.31 -13.54
CA PRO A 86 -1.82 -20.81 -12.42
C PRO A 86 -0.94 -20.03 -11.43
N GLY A 87 -1.35 -18.82 -11.05
CA GLY A 87 -0.62 -17.96 -10.14
C GLY A 87 0.64 -17.29 -10.72
N ALA A 88 0.91 -17.45 -12.04
CA ALA A 88 2.01 -16.74 -12.69
C ALA A 88 1.70 -15.25 -12.89
N VAL A 89 0.43 -14.91 -13.07
CA VAL A 89 -0.04 -13.54 -13.32
C VAL A 89 -1.31 -13.29 -12.51
N THR A 90 -1.36 -12.15 -11.83
CA THR A 90 -2.55 -11.66 -11.12
C THR A 90 -3.07 -10.42 -11.83
N SER A 91 -4.39 -10.32 -11.99
CA SER A 91 -5.03 -9.12 -12.55
C SER A 91 -5.61 -8.27 -11.43
N VAL A 92 -5.37 -6.97 -11.50
CA VAL A 92 -5.94 -5.97 -10.59
C VAL A 92 -6.58 -4.85 -11.40
N TYR A 93 -7.58 -4.21 -10.81
CA TYR A 93 -8.36 -3.15 -11.44
C TYR A 93 -8.04 -1.83 -10.75
N ARG A 94 -7.85 -0.78 -11.55
CA ARG A 94 -7.55 0.55 -11.06
C ARG A 94 -8.48 1.56 -11.72
N ARG A 95 -8.99 2.47 -10.94
CA ARG A 95 -9.68 3.65 -11.48
C ARG A 95 -8.75 4.37 -12.45
N SER A 96 -9.22 4.73 -13.63
CA SER A 96 -8.39 5.39 -14.63
C SER A 96 -8.03 6.82 -14.20
N VAL A 97 -6.81 7.26 -14.49
CA VAL A 97 -6.36 8.63 -14.20
C VAL A 97 -7.22 9.65 -14.96
N PHE A 98 -7.69 9.29 -16.14
CA PHE A 98 -8.62 10.11 -16.91
C PHE A 98 -9.94 10.37 -16.15
N ASP A 99 -10.49 9.34 -15.52
CA ASP A 99 -11.72 9.44 -14.73
C ASP A 99 -11.52 10.31 -13.48
N ILE A 100 -10.38 10.13 -12.78
CA ILE A 100 -9.98 10.98 -11.65
C ILE A 100 -9.88 12.44 -12.09
N ARG A 101 -9.21 12.69 -13.22
CA ARG A 101 -9.06 14.05 -13.77
C ARG A 101 -10.42 14.68 -14.13
N ALA A 102 -11.32 13.90 -14.71
CA ALA A 102 -12.67 14.37 -15.04
C ALA A 102 -13.46 14.78 -13.78
N GLN A 103 -13.36 14.01 -12.70
CA GLN A 103 -13.96 14.36 -11.41
C GLN A 103 -13.35 15.64 -10.83
N LEU A 104 -12.01 15.74 -10.77
CA LEU A 104 -11.32 16.94 -10.28
C LEU A 104 -11.69 18.19 -11.08
N MET A 105 -11.84 18.07 -12.42
CA MET A 105 -12.31 19.19 -13.25
C MET A 105 -13.76 19.59 -12.92
N ALA A 106 -14.62 18.64 -12.56
CA ALA A 106 -15.98 18.94 -12.15
C ALA A 106 -16.01 19.61 -10.77
N GLU A 107 -15.17 19.19 -9.83
CA GLU A 107 -15.01 19.77 -8.49
C GLU A 107 -14.36 21.17 -8.55
N ALA A 108 -13.46 21.43 -9.47
CA ALA A 108 -12.83 22.75 -9.71
C ALA A 108 -13.75 23.76 -10.41
N ASN A 109 -15.06 23.49 -10.51
CA ASN A 109 -16.01 24.41 -11.13
C ASN A 109 -16.24 25.64 -10.22
N PRO A 110 -16.34 26.89 -10.77
CA PRO A 110 -16.55 28.13 -10.00
C PRO A 110 -17.80 28.19 -9.13
N SER A 111 -18.67 27.19 -9.19
CA SER A 111 -19.84 27.05 -8.32
C SER A 111 -19.56 26.24 -7.04
N ALA A 112 -18.36 25.67 -6.90
CA ALA A 112 -17.93 24.98 -5.69
C ALA A 112 -17.49 25.95 -4.59
N GLU A 113 -17.32 25.48 -3.36
CA GLU A 113 -16.74 26.28 -2.29
C GLU A 113 -15.27 26.62 -2.61
N GLU A 114 -14.80 27.83 -2.26
CA GLU A 114 -13.48 28.34 -2.66
C GLU A 114 -12.32 27.38 -2.26
N GLU A 115 -12.42 26.73 -1.09
CA GLU A 115 -11.41 25.80 -0.59
C GLU A 115 -11.34 24.49 -1.41
N GLU A 116 -12.48 23.96 -1.83
CA GLU A 116 -12.56 22.75 -2.68
C GLU A 116 -12.05 23.04 -4.10
N GLU A 117 -12.39 24.23 -4.64
CA GLU A 117 -11.90 24.65 -5.94
C GLU A 117 -10.38 24.79 -5.98
N ASP A 118 -9.75 25.37 -4.96
CA ASP A 118 -8.31 25.55 -4.87
C ASP A 118 -7.58 24.19 -4.71
N THR A 119 -8.13 23.28 -3.94
CA THR A 119 -7.59 21.92 -3.76
C THR A 119 -7.63 21.16 -5.07
N ALA A 120 -8.78 21.12 -5.75
CA ALA A 120 -8.94 20.42 -7.03
C ALA A 120 -8.00 20.99 -8.11
N ARG A 121 -7.83 22.29 -8.19
CA ARG A 121 -6.89 22.93 -9.11
C ARG A 121 -5.44 22.56 -8.82
N THR A 122 -5.06 22.48 -7.56
CA THR A 122 -3.71 22.09 -7.14
C THR A 122 -3.40 20.66 -7.55
N LEU A 123 -4.35 19.72 -7.32
CA LEU A 123 -4.21 18.32 -7.71
C LEU A 123 -4.16 18.15 -9.24
N LEU A 124 -4.97 18.91 -9.99
CA LEU A 124 -4.91 18.93 -11.46
C LEU A 124 -3.56 19.40 -11.97
N SER A 125 -3.01 20.46 -11.38
CA SER A 125 -1.66 20.95 -11.71
C SER A 125 -0.58 19.91 -11.42
N GLY A 126 -0.69 19.20 -10.29
CA GLY A 126 0.20 18.08 -9.94
C GLY A 126 0.15 16.96 -10.96
N LEU A 127 -1.04 16.54 -11.39
CA LEU A 127 -1.22 15.54 -12.44
C LEU A 127 -0.60 15.95 -13.79
N GLU A 128 -0.69 17.22 -14.14
CA GLU A 128 -0.12 17.78 -15.39
C GLU A 128 1.40 17.88 -15.33
N SER A 129 1.98 18.12 -14.15
CA SER A 129 3.42 18.28 -13.95
C SER A 129 4.19 16.98 -13.66
N GLY A 130 3.60 15.82 -13.88
CA GLY A 130 4.26 14.53 -13.70
C GLY A 130 3.89 13.78 -12.42
N ASP A 131 2.69 14.02 -11.88
CA ASP A 131 2.15 13.39 -10.67
C ASP A 131 2.94 13.70 -9.39
N LEU A 132 3.60 14.88 -9.32
CA LEU A 132 4.34 15.32 -8.13
C LEU A 132 4.36 16.84 -8.00
N SER A 133 4.09 17.36 -6.81
CA SER A 133 4.26 18.76 -6.43
C SER A 133 4.70 18.84 -4.98
N SER A 134 6.01 18.74 -4.72
CA SER A 134 6.59 18.54 -3.39
C SER A 134 6.04 19.50 -2.32
N GLY A 135 5.64 18.95 -1.18
CA GLY A 135 5.06 19.68 -0.06
C GLY A 135 3.58 20.06 -0.21
N ILE A 136 2.98 19.82 -1.38
CA ILE A 136 1.57 20.10 -1.66
C ILE A 136 0.86 18.80 -2.11
N TYR A 137 1.42 18.10 -3.08
CA TYR A 137 0.92 16.84 -3.60
C TYR A 137 2.10 15.91 -3.89
N GLU A 138 2.18 14.82 -3.15
CA GLU A 138 3.33 13.90 -3.16
C GLU A 138 3.13 12.72 -4.15
N GLY A 139 2.23 12.85 -5.12
CA GLY A 139 1.92 11.81 -6.09
C GLY A 139 0.82 10.84 -5.62
N GLY A 140 0.60 9.77 -6.36
CA GLY A 140 -0.25 8.66 -5.94
C GLY A 140 -1.44 8.37 -6.86
N PHE A 141 -1.79 9.21 -7.81
CA PHE A 141 -2.82 8.89 -8.79
C PHE A 141 -2.30 7.93 -9.87
N LYS A 142 -1.05 8.10 -10.28
CA LYS A 142 -0.37 7.18 -11.19
C LYS A 142 0.28 6.01 -10.43
N THR A 143 0.46 4.90 -11.10
CA THR A 143 1.22 3.76 -10.53
C THR A 143 2.68 3.88 -10.91
N TRP A 144 3.56 3.83 -9.91
CA TRP A 144 5.00 3.89 -10.09
C TRP A 144 5.62 2.49 -10.24
N GLU A 145 6.77 2.40 -10.91
CA GLU A 145 7.42 1.11 -11.24
C GLU A 145 7.72 0.24 -10.03
N CYS A 146 8.17 0.83 -8.92
CA CYS A 146 8.49 0.05 -7.72
C CYS A 146 7.25 -0.56 -7.05
N ALA A 147 6.05 -0.01 -7.27
CA ALA A 147 4.80 -0.62 -6.81
C ALA A 147 4.51 -1.92 -7.57
N LEU A 148 4.87 -1.99 -8.86
CA LEU A 148 4.77 -3.23 -9.65
C LEU A 148 5.74 -4.30 -9.16
N ASP A 149 7.01 -3.92 -8.89
CA ASP A 149 8.00 -4.85 -8.36
C ASP A 149 7.56 -5.40 -6.99
N LEU A 150 7.03 -4.54 -6.12
CA LEU A 150 6.54 -4.94 -4.81
C LEU A 150 5.31 -5.85 -4.91
N ALA A 151 4.37 -5.53 -5.78
CA ALA A 151 3.19 -6.37 -6.04
C ALA A 151 3.60 -7.75 -6.61
N SER A 152 4.59 -7.78 -7.53
CA SER A 152 5.15 -9.02 -8.06
C SER A 152 5.78 -9.90 -6.98
N LEU A 153 6.48 -9.27 -6.01
CA LEU A 153 7.02 -9.99 -4.84
C LEU A 153 5.89 -10.55 -3.96
N VAL A 154 4.86 -9.74 -3.67
CA VAL A 154 3.68 -10.17 -2.88
C VAL A 154 3.01 -11.39 -3.51
N ILE A 155 2.85 -11.40 -4.84
CA ILE A 155 2.27 -12.55 -5.56
C ILE A 155 3.18 -13.79 -5.42
N THR A 156 4.48 -13.59 -5.51
CA THR A 156 5.48 -14.67 -5.53
C THR A 156 5.62 -15.36 -4.18
N GLU A 157 5.66 -14.59 -3.10
CA GLU A 157 5.96 -15.07 -1.76
C GLU A 157 4.80 -15.91 -1.18
N LYS A 158 5.09 -17.16 -0.87
CA LYS A 158 4.08 -18.10 -0.33
C LYS A 158 3.69 -17.77 1.10
N ASP A 159 4.64 -17.26 1.89
CA ASP A 159 4.45 -17.00 3.33
C ASP A 159 3.52 -15.82 3.63
N VAL A 160 3.32 -14.91 2.67
CA VAL A 160 2.51 -13.69 2.82
C VAL A 160 1.02 -13.95 2.64
N SER A 161 0.64 -15.16 2.55
CA SER A 161 -0.74 -15.54 2.25
C SER A 161 -1.36 -16.50 3.25
N GLY A 162 -0.74 -16.63 4.41
CA GLY A 162 -1.38 -17.30 5.53
C GLY A 162 -1.19 -18.82 5.63
N TYR A 163 -0.20 -19.40 4.94
CA TYR A 163 0.17 -20.78 5.19
C TYR A 163 1.68 -20.90 5.33
N GLY A 164 2.15 -21.07 6.56
CA GLY A 164 3.53 -21.47 6.82
C GLY A 164 3.89 -22.77 6.09
N GLN A 165 5.18 -22.97 5.80
CA GLN A 165 5.70 -24.25 5.29
C GLN A 165 5.61 -25.33 6.40
N GLY A 166 4.39 -25.72 6.80
CA GLY A 166 4.15 -26.95 7.52
C GLY A 166 4.00 -28.06 6.49
N GLN A 167 4.76 -29.16 6.65
CA GLN A 167 4.47 -30.40 5.96
C GLN A 167 2.96 -30.69 6.11
N GLU A 168 2.34 -31.19 5.04
CA GLU A 168 0.96 -31.61 4.96
C GLU A 168 0.67 -32.75 5.97
N ASN A 169 0.70 -32.46 7.26
CA ASN A 169 0.12 -33.30 8.26
C ASN A 169 -1.30 -32.82 8.49
N GLU A 170 -2.26 -33.58 8.02
CA GLU A 170 -3.70 -33.31 8.12
C GLU A 170 -4.21 -33.16 9.58
N ASP A 171 -3.36 -33.37 10.57
CA ASP A 171 -3.69 -33.34 12.00
C ASP A 171 -3.22 -32.04 12.72
N ASP A 172 -2.48 -31.14 12.07
CA ASP A 172 -2.11 -29.86 12.68
C ASP A 172 -3.26 -28.86 12.45
N ASP A 173 -4.14 -28.75 13.43
CA ASP A 173 -5.12 -27.66 13.60
C ASP A 173 -4.39 -26.34 13.87
N ASP A 174 -3.57 -25.91 12.92
CA ASP A 174 -2.99 -24.57 12.87
C ASP A 174 -4.15 -23.60 12.60
N GLY A 175 -4.69 -23.05 13.67
CA GLY A 175 -5.79 -22.11 13.63
C GLY A 175 -5.55 -20.97 12.62
N PRO A 176 -6.60 -20.28 12.19
CA PRO A 176 -6.56 -19.31 11.09
C PRO A 176 -5.52 -18.24 11.36
N GLU A 177 -4.61 -18.02 10.41
CA GLU A 177 -3.61 -16.96 10.49
C GLU A 177 -4.28 -15.60 10.31
N ALA A 178 -4.11 -14.73 11.29
CA ALA A 178 -4.52 -13.34 11.18
C ALA A 178 -3.36 -12.52 10.62
N TRP A 179 -3.66 -11.71 9.60
CA TRP A 179 -2.71 -10.79 8.98
C TRP A 179 -3.11 -9.34 9.22
N GLU A 180 -2.13 -8.56 9.62
CA GLU A 180 -2.19 -7.11 9.65
C GLU A 180 -1.22 -6.56 8.61
N VAL A 181 -1.74 -5.76 7.68
CA VAL A 181 -0.96 -5.16 6.60
C VAL A 181 -1.07 -3.65 6.70
N VAL A 182 0.06 -2.95 6.66
CA VAL A 182 0.09 -1.49 6.64
C VAL A 182 0.83 -1.07 5.38
N GLU A 183 0.17 -0.37 4.46
CA GLU A 183 0.82 0.19 3.28
C GLU A 183 1.04 1.69 3.47
N LEU A 184 2.31 2.12 3.47
CA LEU A 184 2.73 3.50 3.64
C LEU A 184 3.02 4.14 2.28
N GLY A 185 2.38 5.26 1.97
CA GLY A 185 2.39 5.86 0.64
C GLY A 185 1.62 4.98 -0.35
N ALA A 186 0.36 4.65 -0.02
CA ALA A 186 -0.41 3.65 -0.74
C ALA A 186 -0.70 4.03 -2.21
N GLY A 187 -0.92 5.31 -2.50
CA GLY A 187 -1.23 5.75 -3.86
C GLY A 187 -2.34 4.90 -4.50
N SER A 188 -2.03 4.19 -5.57
CA SER A 188 -2.96 3.24 -6.20
C SER A 188 -3.16 1.94 -5.42
N ALA A 189 -2.46 1.70 -4.32
CA ALA A 189 -2.49 0.52 -3.45
C ALA A 189 -2.16 -0.81 -4.16
N LEU A 190 -1.41 -0.77 -5.24
CA LEU A 190 -1.17 -1.95 -6.09
C LEU A 190 -0.64 -3.18 -5.33
N PRO A 191 0.36 -3.08 -4.43
CA PRO A 191 0.84 -4.20 -3.63
C PRO A 191 -0.25 -4.82 -2.76
N THR A 192 -1.05 -3.99 -2.08
CA THR A 192 -2.16 -4.45 -1.24
C THR A 192 -3.28 -5.08 -2.06
N LEU A 193 -3.60 -4.54 -3.25
CA LEU A 193 -4.62 -5.14 -4.14
C LEU A 193 -4.20 -6.53 -4.60
N ALA A 194 -2.93 -6.72 -4.96
CA ALA A 194 -2.38 -8.02 -5.32
C ALA A 194 -2.45 -9.02 -4.15
N LEU A 195 -2.18 -8.55 -2.93
CA LEU A 195 -2.28 -9.36 -1.70
C LEU A 195 -3.74 -9.74 -1.41
N MET A 196 -4.66 -8.79 -1.49
CA MET A 196 -6.09 -9.03 -1.28
C MET A 196 -6.63 -10.06 -2.27
N GLN A 197 -6.28 -9.92 -3.57
CA GLN A 197 -6.67 -10.90 -4.59
C GLN A 197 -6.18 -12.30 -4.22
N LYS A 198 -4.92 -12.43 -3.85
CA LYS A 198 -4.32 -13.69 -3.43
C LYS A 198 -5.01 -14.28 -2.17
N PHE A 199 -5.39 -13.44 -1.21
CA PHE A 199 -6.13 -13.85 -0.02
C PHE A 199 -7.53 -14.39 -0.38
N ILE A 200 -8.26 -13.69 -1.25
CA ILE A 200 -9.60 -14.10 -1.72
C ILE A 200 -9.52 -15.41 -2.49
N ASP A 201 -8.56 -15.56 -3.42
CA ASP A 201 -8.41 -16.76 -4.25
C ASP A 201 -8.15 -18.00 -3.39
N ARG A 202 -7.31 -17.87 -2.35
CA ARG A 202 -7.06 -18.97 -1.41
C ARG A 202 -8.26 -19.36 -0.59
N ARG A 203 -9.06 -18.39 -0.12
CA ARG A 203 -10.32 -18.72 0.57
C ARG A 203 -11.26 -19.53 -0.31
N ARG A 204 -11.26 -19.28 -1.61
CA ARG A 204 -12.07 -20.04 -2.58
C ARG A 204 -11.54 -21.44 -2.81
N GLU A 205 -10.23 -21.59 -2.91
CA GLU A 205 -9.59 -22.89 -3.11
C GLU A 205 -9.77 -23.82 -1.88
N ARG A 206 -9.82 -23.24 -0.69
CA ARG A 206 -9.94 -23.97 0.58
C ARG A 206 -11.04 -23.35 1.45
N PRO A 207 -12.31 -23.63 1.18
CA PRO A 207 -13.44 -23.15 1.98
C PRO A 207 -13.50 -23.94 3.31
N THR A 208 -12.49 -23.76 4.16
CA THR A 208 -12.50 -24.32 5.52
C THR A 208 -13.31 -23.42 6.43
N THR A 209 -13.90 -23.98 7.48
CA THR A 209 -14.72 -23.26 8.47
C THR A 209 -13.94 -22.22 9.27
N HIS A 210 -12.63 -22.09 9.05
CA HIS A 210 -11.72 -21.20 9.78
C HIS A 210 -10.78 -20.51 8.78
N GLY A 211 -11.31 -19.61 7.94
CA GLY A 211 -10.49 -18.74 7.11
C GLY A 211 -9.69 -17.75 7.98
N GLY A 212 -8.46 -17.40 7.56
CA GLY A 212 -7.68 -16.34 8.18
C GLY A 212 -8.38 -14.97 8.07
N SER A 213 -7.95 -14.00 8.85
CA SER A 213 -8.42 -12.60 8.75
C SER A 213 -7.35 -11.70 8.13
N LEU A 214 -7.79 -10.71 7.36
CA LEU A 214 -6.94 -9.71 6.74
C LEU A 214 -7.39 -8.31 7.18
N LYS A 215 -6.61 -7.69 8.05
CA LYS A 215 -6.77 -6.28 8.41
C LYS A 215 -5.75 -5.45 7.65
N VAL A 216 -6.22 -4.44 6.91
CA VAL A 216 -5.37 -3.57 6.09
C VAL A 216 -5.51 -2.12 6.53
N THR A 217 -4.40 -1.44 6.72
CA THR A 217 -4.35 0.02 6.92
C THR A 217 -3.62 0.64 5.74
N LEU A 218 -4.32 1.42 4.93
CA LEU A 218 -3.79 2.12 3.76
C LEU A 218 -3.52 3.58 4.11
N CYS A 219 -2.28 4.00 3.93
CA CYS A 219 -1.83 5.31 4.38
C CYS A 219 -1.27 6.11 3.21
N ASP A 220 -1.67 7.38 3.10
CA ASP A 220 -1.11 8.32 2.13
C ASP A 220 -0.98 9.71 2.73
N TYR A 221 -0.06 10.53 2.22
CA TYR A 221 0.09 11.91 2.65
C TYR A 221 -1.18 12.73 2.35
N ASN A 222 -1.79 12.48 1.18
CA ASN A 222 -2.93 13.20 0.67
C ASN A 222 -4.25 12.43 0.88
N ALA A 223 -5.22 13.03 1.57
CA ALA A 223 -6.55 12.46 1.73
C ALA A 223 -7.26 12.25 0.38
N ASP A 224 -7.02 13.12 -0.60
CA ASP A 224 -7.63 13.01 -1.93
C ASP A 224 -7.08 11.84 -2.74
N VAL A 225 -5.83 11.43 -2.53
CA VAL A 225 -5.31 10.19 -3.11
C VAL A 225 -6.08 9.00 -2.55
N LEU A 226 -6.33 8.96 -1.24
CA LEU A 226 -7.15 7.92 -0.62
C LEU A 226 -8.58 7.91 -1.17
N ARG A 227 -9.18 9.07 -1.36
CA ARG A 227 -10.55 9.25 -1.84
C ARG A 227 -10.71 8.92 -3.32
N LEU A 228 -9.81 9.40 -4.15
CA LEU A 228 -9.96 9.35 -5.61
C LEU A 228 -9.35 8.11 -6.26
N ALA A 229 -8.31 7.53 -5.66
CA ALA A 229 -7.60 6.38 -6.20
C ALA A 229 -7.65 5.16 -5.28
N THR A 230 -7.14 5.27 -4.05
CA THR A 230 -6.91 4.12 -3.16
C THR A 230 -8.20 3.38 -2.81
N ALA A 231 -9.19 4.07 -2.25
CA ALA A 231 -10.47 3.47 -1.83
C ALA A 231 -11.30 2.95 -3.02
N PRO A 232 -11.43 3.69 -4.14
CA PRO A 232 -12.07 3.16 -5.33
C PRO A 232 -11.40 1.90 -5.87
N ASN A 233 -10.06 1.82 -5.85
CA ASN A 233 -9.34 0.64 -6.31
C ASN A 233 -9.60 -0.57 -5.40
N VAL A 234 -9.61 -0.39 -4.07
CA VAL A 234 -10.02 -1.45 -3.12
C VAL A 234 -11.42 -1.95 -3.42
N PHE A 235 -12.37 -1.03 -3.60
CA PHE A 235 -13.76 -1.35 -3.90
C PHE A 235 -13.91 -2.15 -5.21
N LEU A 236 -13.29 -1.68 -6.31
CA LEU A 236 -13.34 -2.35 -7.61
C LEU A 236 -12.76 -3.77 -7.54
N ASN A 237 -11.59 -3.94 -6.94
CA ASN A 237 -10.93 -5.24 -6.86
C ASN A 237 -11.72 -6.25 -6.03
N TYR A 238 -12.28 -5.83 -4.89
CA TYR A 238 -13.11 -6.72 -4.10
C TYR A 238 -14.42 -7.06 -4.82
N LEU A 239 -15.08 -6.07 -5.45
CA LEU A 239 -16.31 -6.26 -6.19
C LEU A 239 -16.17 -7.28 -7.32
N PHE A 240 -15.11 -7.19 -8.11
CA PHE A 240 -14.85 -8.15 -9.20
C PHE A 240 -14.35 -9.50 -8.70
N ALA A 241 -13.59 -9.51 -7.60
CA ALA A 241 -13.09 -10.75 -7.04
C ALA A 241 -14.18 -11.55 -6.33
N SER A 242 -15.01 -10.96 -5.48
CA SER A 242 -15.86 -11.70 -4.53
C SER A 242 -17.25 -12.03 -5.05
N SER A 243 -17.85 -11.16 -5.87
CA SER A 243 -19.30 -11.18 -6.00
C SER A 243 -19.84 -12.20 -7.00
N GLY A 244 -19.09 -12.54 -8.05
CA GLY A 244 -19.66 -13.23 -9.21
C GLY A 244 -20.90 -12.54 -9.83
N ARG A 245 -21.28 -11.38 -9.24
CA ARG A 245 -22.47 -10.60 -9.58
C ARG A 245 -22.19 -9.56 -10.65
N VAL A 246 -20.93 -9.10 -10.69
CA VAL A 246 -20.47 -8.14 -11.68
C VAL A 246 -19.41 -8.81 -12.54
N SER A 247 -19.68 -8.90 -13.83
CA SER A 247 -18.73 -9.40 -14.81
C SER A 247 -17.91 -8.24 -15.36
N HIS A 248 -16.60 -8.41 -15.42
CA HIS A 248 -15.72 -7.49 -16.15
C HIS A 248 -15.63 -7.90 -17.62
N PRO A 249 -15.38 -6.96 -18.55
CA PRO A 249 -15.11 -7.28 -19.95
C PRO A 249 -13.86 -8.13 -20.08
N LEU A 250 -13.80 -8.93 -21.15
CA LEU A 250 -12.65 -9.73 -21.50
C LEU A 250 -12.07 -9.25 -22.84
N ASP A 251 -10.76 -9.30 -22.97
CA ASP A 251 -10.07 -9.08 -24.23
C ASP A 251 -10.25 -10.30 -25.19
N ASP A 252 -9.74 -10.18 -26.42
CA ASP A 252 -9.81 -11.25 -27.43
C ASP A 252 -9.07 -12.54 -27.01
N ARG A 253 -8.27 -12.50 -25.95
CA ARG A 253 -7.54 -13.64 -25.37
C ARG A 253 -8.22 -14.20 -24.13
N GLY A 254 -9.36 -13.62 -23.72
CA GLY A 254 -10.09 -14.02 -22.51
C GLY A 254 -9.49 -13.49 -21.20
N ASN A 255 -8.58 -12.51 -21.26
CA ASN A 255 -8.09 -11.84 -20.04
C ASN A 255 -9.03 -10.69 -19.64
N PRO A 256 -9.05 -10.28 -18.35
CA PRO A 256 -9.72 -9.07 -17.91
C PRO A 256 -9.27 -7.86 -18.73
N ALA A 257 -10.21 -7.04 -19.15
CA ALA A 257 -9.99 -5.84 -19.96
C ALA A 257 -10.49 -4.59 -19.24
N ASP A 258 -10.06 -3.43 -19.74
CA ASP A 258 -10.51 -2.12 -19.27
C ASP A 258 -12.01 -1.96 -19.51
N GLY A 259 -12.65 -1.14 -18.68
CA GLY A 259 -14.10 -0.95 -18.78
C GLY A 259 -14.64 0.21 -17.96
N ASP A 260 -15.94 0.33 -18.03
CA ASP A 260 -16.72 1.25 -17.22
C ASP A 260 -17.67 0.48 -16.31
N LEU A 261 -17.85 0.97 -15.09
CA LEU A 261 -18.79 0.45 -14.12
C LEU A 261 -19.87 1.52 -13.86
N ASP A 262 -21.13 1.19 -14.20
CA ASP A 262 -22.28 2.02 -13.85
C ASP A 262 -22.81 1.61 -12.48
N LEU A 263 -22.52 2.43 -11.46
CA LEU A 263 -22.90 2.14 -10.08
C LEU A 263 -24.40 2.25 -9.87
N GLU A 264 -25.09 3.17 -10.56
CA GLU A 264 -26.54 3.35 -10.42
C GLU A 264 -27.31 2.13 -10.95
N GLU A 265 -26.91 1.61 -12.13
CA GLU A 265 -27.49 0.39 -12.68
C GLU A 265 -27.27 -0.84 -11.77
N LEU A 266 -26.18 -0.87 -11.02
CA LEU A 266 -25.83 -1.96 -10.12
C LEU A 266 -26.40 -1.78 -8.69
N GLY A 267 -27.07 -0.65 -8.40
CA GLY A 267 -27.74 -0.41 -7.12
C GLY A 267 -27.21 0.76 -6.31
N GLY A 268 -26.30 1.57 -6.84
CA GLY A 268 -25.83 2.82 -6.23
C GLY A 268 -25.22 2.62 -4.84
N GLU A 269 -25.62 3.45 -3.87
CA GLU A 269 -25.13 3.38 -2.48
C GLU A 269 -25.39 2.00 -1.82
N ALA A 270 -26.46 1.31 -2.21
CA ALA A 270 -26.75 -0.02 -1.69
C ALA A 270 -25.72 -1.07 -2.16
N LEU A 271 -25.14 -0.92 -3.36
CA LEU A 271 -24.03 -1.75 -3.82
C LEU A 271 -22.78 -1.54 -2.96
N VAL A 272 -22.42 -0.26 -2.71
CA VAL A 272 -21.26 0.10 -1.87
C VAL A 272 -21.40 -0.48 -0.46
N SER A 273 -22.54 -0.20 0.20
CA SER A 273 -22.80 -0.69 1.56
C SER A 273 -22.79 -2.22 1.65
N ARG A 274 -23.35 -2.91 0.66
CA ARG A 274 -23.32 -4.38 0.60
C ARG A 274 -21.90 -4.91 0.39
N THR A 275 -21.12 -4.28 -0.49
CA THR A 275 -19.74 -4.69 -0.75
C THR A 275 -18.89 -4.58 0.52
N ILE A 276 -19.06 -3.52 1.31
CA ILE A 276 -18.38 -3.33 2.60
C ILE A 276 -18.82 -4.41 3.61
N GLN A 277 -20.11 -4.76 3.65
CA GLN A 277 -20.62 -5.84 4.49
C GLN A 277 -20.06 -7.20 4.07
N ASP A 278 -20.01 -7.47 2.77
CA ASP A 278 -19.44 -8.71 2.23
C ASP A 278 -17.93 -8.82 2.57
N MET A 279 -17.14 -7.71 2.49
CA MET A 279 -15.75 -7.67 2.96
C MET A 279 -15.63 -8.08 4.43
N THR A 280 -16.49 -7.51 5.28
CA THR A 280 -16.51 -7.83 6.72
C THR A 280 -16.88 -9.29 6.98
N ALA A 281 -17.83 -9.83 6.23
CA ALA A 281 -18.23 -11.25 6.31
C ALA A 281 -17.11 -12.19 5.84
N ASP A 282 -16.23 -11.72 4.96
CA ASP A 282 -15.04 -12.43 4.51
C ASP A 282 -13.82 -12.20 5.43
N ASP A 283 -14.00 -11.63 6.64
CA ASP A 283 -12.91 -11.27 7.57
C ASP A 283 -11.84 -10.38 6.93
N ILE A 284 -12.22 -9.53 5.98
CA ILE A 284 -11.36 -8.52 5.35
C ILE A 284 -11.82 -7.15 5.83
N SER A 285 -10.91 -6.36 6.38
CA SER A 285 -11.21 -5.00 6.85
C SER A 285 -10.17 -3.99 6.38
N PHE A 286 -10.63 -2.79 6.06
CA PHE A 286 -9.79 -1.68 5.62
C PHE A 286 -9.95 -0.47 6.53
N GLU A 287 -8.82 0.12 6.89
CA GLU A 287 -8.71 1.43 7.52
C GLU A 287 -7.85 2.34 6.63
N PHE A 288 -8.10 3.63 6.65
CA PHE A 288 -7.37 4.60 5.85
C PHE A 288 -6.85 5.72 6.76
N ILE A 289 -5.60 6.14 6.54
CA ILE A 289 -4.99 7.23 7.32
C ILE A 289 -4.29 8.19 6.34
N SER A 290 -4.72 9.46 6.33
CA SER A 290 -4.02 10.52 5.59
C SER A 290 -3.09 11.29 6.51
N GLY A 291 -2.09 11.98 5.94
CA GLY A 291 -1.23 12.93 6.65
C GLY A 291 0.24 12.54 6.72
N GLY A 292 1.03 13.41 7.35
CA GLY A 292 2.48 13.26 7.45
C GLY A 292 2.92 12.23 8.49
N TRP A 293 4.03 11.57 8.22
CA TRP A 293 4.63 10.60 9.12
C TRP A 293 5.19 11.27 10.40
N GLY A 294 5.03 10.62 11.53
CA GLY A 294 5.51 11.10 12.82
C GLY A 294 4.78 10.44 14.00
N PRO A 295 5.01 10.91 15.24
CA PRO A 295 4.42 10.30 16.43
C PRO A 295 2.89 10.26 16.41
N ALA A 296 2.22 11.35 16.02
CA ALA A 296 0.76 11.40 15.93
C ALA A 296 0.20 10.41 14.89
N PHE A 297 0.91 10.21 13.77
CA PHE A 297 0.57 9.19 12.78
C PHE A 297 0.73 7.78 13.36
N LEU A 298 1.83 7.52 14.06
CA LEU A 298 2.07 6.23 14.70
C LEU A 298 0.98 5.89 15.72
N ASP A 299 0.53 6.87 16.51
CA ASP A 299 -0.57 6.72 17.50
C ASP A 299 -1.91 6.39 16.82
N LEU A 300 -2.13 6.80 15.57
CA LEU A 300 -3.30 6.37 14.78
C LEU A 300 -3.17 4.93 14.30
N VAL A 301 -1.99 4.51 13.82
CA VAL A 301 -1.78 3.12 13.36
C VAL A 301 -1.81 2.15 14.54
N TYR A 302 -1.10 2.50 15.62
CA TYR A 302 -1.01 1.72 16.86
C TYR A 302 -1.33 2.60 18.08
N PRO A 303 -2.63 2.75 18.41
CA PRO A 303 -3.03 3.51 19.58
C PRO A 303 -2.33 2.96 20.84
N PRO A 304 -1.80 3.85 21.70
CA PRO A 304 -1.24 3.45 22.98
C PRO A 304 -2.31 2.68 23.76
N SER A 305 -1.91 1.56 24.35
CA SER A 305 -2.83 0.78 25.20
C SER A 305 -3.39 1.68 26.29
N PRO A 306 -4.71 1.70 26.54
CA PRO A 306 -5.25 2.46 27.64
C PRO A 306 -4.56 2.01 28.93
N PRO A 307 -4.20 2.94 29.86
CA PRO A 307 -3.63 2.56 31.14
C PRO A 307 -4.57 1.54 31.78
N SER A 308 -4.02 0.36 32.14
CA SER A 308 -4.80 -0.69 32.78
C SER A 308 -5.58 -0.06 33.93
N PRO A 309 -6.93 -0.18 33.99
CA PRO A 309 -7.65 0.24 35.17
C PRO A 309 -7.03 -0.55 36.30
N GLN A 310 -6.50 0.15 37.31
CA GLN A 310 -5.99 -0.46 38.54
C GLN A 310 -7.04 -1.50 38.95
N ALA A 311 -6.61 -2.74 39.05
CA ALA A 311 -7.46 -3.88 39.36
C ALA A 311 -8.39 -3.56 40.53
N SER A 312 -9.60 -3.12 40.25
CA SER A 312 -10.71 -3.24 41.17
C SER A 312 -11.00 -4.73 41.25
N LEU A 313 -10.64 -5.30 42.37
CA LEU A 313 -10.91 -6.67 42.77
C LEU A 313 -12.43 -6.97 42.57
N GLY A 314 -12.78 -7.69 41.54
CA GLY A 314 -14.12 -8.22 41.36
C GLY A 314 -14.66 -8.04 39.97
N GLU A 315 -14.25 -8.92 39.07
CA GLU A 315 -14.99 -9.55 37.98
C GLU A 315 -13.96 -10.04 36.97
N THR A 316 -13.77 -11.35 36.92
CA THR A 316 -12.93 -12.02 35.94
C THR A 316 -13.68 -12.07 34.61
N ASP A 317 -13.67 -10.97 33.88
CA ASP A 317 -13.90 -11.02 32.44
C ASP A 317 -12.65 -11.67 31.83
N HIS A 318 -12.77 -12.93 31.46
CA HIS A 318 -11.71 -13.69 30.81
C HIS A 318 -11.55 -13.13 29.39
N GLN A 319 -10.93 -11.94 29.27
CA GLN A 319 -10.45 -11.47 27.98
C GLN A 319 -9.37 -12.44 27.52
N HIS A 320 -9.71 -13.27 26.54
CA HIS A 320 -8.73 -14.12 25.88
C HIS A 320 -7.58 -13.25 25.39
N PRO A 321 -6.31 -13.66 25.60
CA PRO A 321 -5.17 -12.92 25.06
C PRO A 321 -5.37 -12.71 23.54
N PRO A 322 -5.00 -11.54 23.01
CA PRO A 322 -5.16 -11.26 21.59
C PRO A 322 -4.48 -12.37 20.78
N LYS A 323 -5.19 -12.90 19.78
CA LYS A 323 -4.62 -13.91 18.88
C LYS A 323 -3.36 -13.32 18.20
N PRO A 324 -2.27 -14.08 18.09
CA PRO A 324 -1.08 -13.63 17.41
C PRO A 324 -1.41 -13.28 15.97
N THR A 325 -0.97 -12.11 15.53
CA THR A 325 -1.19 -11.57 14.19
C THR A 325 0.15 -11.40 13.49
N ASN A 326 0.22 -11.75 12.21
CA ASN A 326 1.39 -11.51 11.38
C ASN A 326 1.36 -10.08 10.86
N LEU A 327 2.44 -9.32 11.03
CA LEU A 327 2.53 -7.96 10.48
C LEU A 327 3.43 -7.91 9.24
N LEU A 328 2.90 -7.32 8.18
CA LEU A 328 3.65 -6.90 7.01
C LEU A 328 3.41 -5.41 6.71
N ILE A 329 4.49 -4.63 6.66
CA ILE A 329 4.45 -3.27 6.14
C ILE A 329 4.86 -3.30 4.68
N LEU A 330 4.12 -2.62 3.83
CA LEU A 330 4.40 -2.41 2.40
C LEU A 330 4.68 -0.93 2.17
N ALA A 331 5.68 -0.60 1.36
CA ALA A 331 5.93 0.77 0.93
C ALA A 331 6.64 0.77 -0.43
N SER A 332 6.22 1.65 -1.33
CA SER A 332 6.86 1.82 -2.62
C SER A 332 7.06 3.30 -2.94
N GLU A 333 8.25 3.65 -3.48
CA GLU A 333 8.61 5.02 -3.88
C GLU A 333 8.49 6.08 -2.75
N THR A 334 8.78 5.67 -1.49
CA THR A 334 8.62 6.51 -0.29
C THR A 334 9.93 7.14 0.20
N VAL A 335 11.08 6.74 -0.38
CA VAL A 335 12.42 7.17 0.07
C VAL A 335 13.12 8.10 -0.93
N TYR A 336 12.34 8.81 -1.73
CA TYR A 336 12.84 9.71 -2.78
C TYR A 336 13.38 11.04 -2.24
N SER A 337 12.88 11.53 -1.11
CA SER A 337 13.26 12.82 -0.53
C SER A 337 14.11 12.65 0.74
N PRO A 338 15.33 13.23 0.80
CA PRO A 338 16.18 13.18 2.00
C PRO A 338 15.49 13.70 3.26
N SER A 339 14.63 14.71 3.11
CA SER A 339 13.92 15.33 4.24
C SER A 339 12.87 14.41 4.87
N SER A 340 12.29 13.47 4.13
CA SER A 340 11.27 12.52 4.61
C SER A 340 11.84 11.19 5.07
N ILE A 341 13.05 10.80 4.65
CA ILE A 341 13.63 9.47 4.96
C ILE A 341 13.68 9.19 6.47
N LYS A 342 14.08 10.18 7.27
CA LYS A 342 14.15 10.00 8.73
C LYS A 342 12.77 9.71 9.32
N ALA A 343 11.77 10.56 9.04
CA ALA A 343 10.42 10.41 9.58
C ALA A 343 9.76 9.11 9.09
N PHE A 344 9.97 8.74 7.83
CA PHE A 344 9.53 7.47 7.27
C PHE A 344 10.16 6.28 7.99
N THR A 345 11.49 6.29 8.19
CA THR A 345 12.20 5.19 8.85
C THR A 345 11.78 5.05 10.31
N GLU A 346 11.64 6.16 11.05
CA GLU A 346 11.12 6.18 12.42
C GLU A 346 9.70 5.59 12.48
N THR A 347 8.85 5.90 11.50
CA THR A 347 7.49 5.35 11.42
C THR A 347 7.50 3.85 11.15
N VAL A 348 8.27 3.37 10.16
CA VAL A 348 8.39 1.93 9.86
C VAL A 348 8.86 1.15 11.08
N LEU A 349 9.99 1.56 11.69
CA LEU A 349 10.54 0.88 12.86
C LEU A 349 9.64 1.02 14.09
N GLY A 350 8.93 2.15 14.24
CA GLY A 350 7.94 2.37 15.30
C GLY A 350 6.76 1.40 15.20
N ILE A 351 6.22 1.18 14.00
CA ILE A 351 5.14 0.20 13.77
C ILE A 351 5.63 -1.21 14.07
N LEU A 352 6.81 -1.62 13.54
CA LEU A 352 7.40 -2.94 13.80
C LEU A 352 7.62 -3.15 15.31
N ALA A 353 8.15 -2.15 16.02
CA ALA A 353 8.40 -2.23 17.44
C ALA A 353 7.11 -2.30 18.28
N SER A 354 6.08 -1.54 17.91
CA SER A 354 4.79 -1.54 18.60
C SER A 354 4.08 -2.89 18.46
N HIS A 355 4.11 -3.46 17.25
CA HIS A 355 3.58 -4.81 17.01
C HIS A 355 4.37 -5.87 17.81
N TYR A 356 5.70 -5.83 17.74
CA TYR A 356 6.55 -6.76 18.47
C TYR A 356 6.25 -6.76 19.97
N ARG A 357 6.20 -5.59 20.60
CA ARG A 357 5.88 -5.46 22.04
C ARG A 357 4.49 -6.00 22.38
N ARG A 358 3.49 -5.74 21.52
CA ARG A 358 2.10 -6.16 21.76
C ARG A 358 1.95 -7.69 21.81
N PHE A 359 2.70 -8.41 20.96
CA PHE A 359 2.55 -9.86 20.80
C PHE A 359 3.64 -10.69 21.49
N THR A 360 4.78 -10.10 21.90
CA THR A 360 5.81 -10.81 22.68
C THR A 360 5.60 -10.72 24.19
N ALA A 361 4.82 -9.75 24.66
CA ALA A 361 4.50 -9.61 26.09
C ALA A 361 3.55 -10.71 26.63
N ALA A 362 2.89 -11.48 25.77
CA ALA A 362 2.00 -12.57 26.16
C ALA A 362 2.66 -13.92 25.87
N PRO A 363 2.58 -14.91 26.80
CA PRO A 363 3.03 -16.27 26.51
C PRO A 363 2.18 -16.83 25.36
N VAL A 364 2.79 -17.03 24.19
CA VAL A 364 2.13 -17.58 23.01
C VAL A 364 1.91 -19.08 23.24
N ILE A 365 0.64 -19.48 23.37
CA ILE A 365 0.25 -20.88 23.29
C ILE A 365 0.07 -21.17 21.80
N GLY A 366 1.02 -21.87 21.18
CA GLY A 366 0.97 -22.21 19.76
C GLY A 366 2.28 -21.96 19.04
N ARG A 367 2.22 -21.98 17.71
CA ARG A 367 3.38 -21.71 16.84
C ARG A 367 3.79 -20.23 16.96
N PRO A 368 5.09 -19.91 17.11
CA PRO A 368 5.52 -18.51 17.12
C PRO A 368 5.21 -17.85 15.78
N SER A 369 4.55 -16.68 15.81
CA SER A 369 4.37 -15.85 14.63
C SER A 369 5.71 -15.45 14.02
N PRO A 370 5.82 -15.35 12.70
CA PRO A 370 7.01 -14.80 12.08
C PRO A 370 7.25 -13.37 12.59
N PRO A 371 8.52 -12.95 12.71
CA PRO A 371 8.83 -11.60 13.17
C PRO A 371 8.20 -10.57 12.22
N PRO A 372 7.71 -9.44 12.78
CA PRO A 372 7.16 -8.36 11.98
C PRO A 372 8.21 -7.82 11.01
N ARG A 373 7.80 -7.53 9.78
CA ARG A 373 8.69 -7.11 8.71
C ARG A 373 8.08 -6.03 7.83
N ALA A 374 8.93 -5.25 7.19
CA ALA A 374 8.53 -4.28 6.17
C ALA A 374 9.22 -4.61 4.84
N TRP A 375 8.49 -4.49 3.73
CA TRP A 375 9.02 -4.54 2.38
C TRP A 375 8.95 -3.16 1.75
N VAL A 376 10.12 -2.61 1.43
CA VAL A 376 10.27 -1.27 0.88
C VAL A 376 10.87 -1.37 -0.51
N ALA A 377 10.09 -1.00 -1.52
CA ALA A 377 10.50 -0.96 -2.92
C ALA A 377 10.89 0.46 -3.31
N ALA A 378 12.08 0.63 -3.89
CA ALA A 378 12.61 1.93 -4.23
C ALA A 378 13.58 1.88 -5.42
N LYS A 379 13.71 3.00 -6.12
CA LYS A 379 14.80 3.21 -7.06
C LYS A 379 16.10 3.37 -6.28
N ARG A 380 17.20 2.84 -6.85
CA ARG A 380 18.52 2.98 -6.21
C ARG A 380 18.93 4.43 -6.06
N VAL A 381 18.57 5.27 -7.03
CA VAL A 381 18.85 6.71 -7.06
C VAL A 381 17.63 7.45 -7.63
N TYR A 382 17.25 8.54 -6.99
CA TYR A 382 16.23 9.47 -7.48
C TYR A 382 16.93 10.71 -8.03
N PHE A 383 17.02 10.82 -9.35
CA PHE A 383 17.70 11.93 -10.00
C PHE A 383 16.97 13.25 -9.74
N GLY A 384 17.70 14.29 -9.39
CA GLY A 384 17.18 15.63 -9.16
C GLY A 384 16.52 15.86 -7.79
N VAL A 385 16.27 14.82 -7.00
CA VAL A 385 15.63 14.92 -5.68
C VAL A 385 16.60 14.60 -4.54
N GLY A 386 17.55 13.68 -4.78
CA GLY A 386 18.68 13.42 -3.88
C GLY A 386 18.48 12.33 -2.83
N GLY A 387 17.30 11.74 -2.71
CA GLY A 387 17.07 10.56 -1.86
C GLY A 387 17.48 9.26 -2.54
N GLY A 388 17.44 8.16 -1.81
CA GLY A 388 17.72 6.85 -2.36
C GLY A 388 17.92 5.74 -1.33
N VAL A 389 18.12 4.56 -1.86
CA VAL A 389 18.26 3.31 -1.08
C VAL A 389 19.40 3.38 -0.07
N ASP A 390 20.58 3.89 -0.44
CA ASP A 390 21.75 3.90 0.44
C ASP A 390 21.55 4.80 1.67
N GLU A 391 20.84 5.91 1.51
CA GLU A 391 20.53 6.81 2.60
C GLU A 391 19.50 6.19 3.55
N PHE A 392 18.47 5.57 2.98
CA PHE A 392 17.47 4.85 3.76
C PHE A 392 18.08 3.69 4.56
N VAL A 393 18.93 2.86 3.95
CA VAL A 393 19.61 1.74 4.62
C VAL A 393 20.45 2.24 5.80
N ARG A 394 21.23 3.31 5.60
CA ARG A 394 22.02 3.92 6.70
C ARG A 394 21.13 4.40 7.84
N GLU A 395 19.97 4.98 7.53
CA GLU A 395 19.05 5.45 8.56
C GLU A 395 18.37 4.30 9.31
N VAL A 396 17.99 3.21 8.61
CA VAL A 396 17.48 1.97 9.23
C VAL A 396 18.49 1.41 10.23
N GLU A 397 19.77 1.28 9.84
CA GLU A 397 20.84 0.77 10.72
C GLU A 397 21.10 1.69 11.90
N ARG A 398 21.11 3.02 11.67
CA ARG A 398 21.29 4.03 12.72
C ARG A 398 20.21 3.96 13.80
N LEU A 399 18.98 3.65 13.42
CA LEU A 399 17.83 3.53 14.32
C LEU A 399 17.64 2.13 14.92
N GLY A 400 18.57 1.21 14.68
CA GLY A 400 18.57 -0.13 15.27
C GLY A 400 17.74 -1.15 14.51
N GLY A 401 17.39 -0.90 13.25
CA GLY A 401 16.84 -1.86 12.32
C GLY A 401 17.91 -2.65 11.59
N ARG A 402 17.48 -3.56 10.74
CA ARG A 402 18.27 -4.29 9.76
C ARG A 402 17.57 -4.29 8.42
N SER A 403 18.35 -4.25 7.34
CA SER A 403 17.82 -4.36 5.99
C SER A 403 18.54 -5.45 5.21
N ARG A 404 17.83 -6.09 4.27
CA ARG A 404 18.41 -6.98 3.27
C ARG A 404 17.68 -6.82 1.94
N VAL A 405 18.39 -6.98 0.84
CA VAL A 405 17.80 -6.99 -0.50
C VAL A 405 17.07 -8.31 -0.72
N LEU A 406 15.78 -8.25 -1.05
CA LEU A 406 14.98 -9.40 -1.48
C LEU A 406 15.01 -9.56 -3.00
N VAL A 407 14.83 -8.43 -3.71
CA VAL A 407 14.78 -8.39 -5.17
C VAL A 407 15.69 -7.26 -5.65
N ASP A 408 16.45 -7.51 -6.70
CA ASP A 408 17.29 -6.52 -7.40
C ASP A 408 16.91 -6.54 -8.88
N VAL A 409 16.20 -5.50 -9.32
CA VAL A 409 15.75 -5.34 -10.70
C VAL A 409 16.73 -4.43 -11.44
N GLN A 410 17.44 -4.99 -12.42
CA GLN A 410 18.47 -4.31 -13.19
C GLN A 410 18.09 -4.21 -14.69
N ASP A 411 16.81 -3.96 -14.97
CA ASP A 411 16.35 -3.76 -16.34
C ASP A 411 16.83 -2.42 -16.93
N ALA A 412 16.51 -2.16 -18.18
CA ALA A 412 16.90 -0.89 -18.83
C ALA A 412 16.27 0.29 -18.07
N GLY A 413 17.11 1.14 -17.46
CA GLY A 413 16.67 2.30 -16.68
C GLY A 413 17.38 2.43 -15.35
N VAL A 414 16.75 3.09 -14.39
CA VAL A 414 17.26 3.20 -13.02
C VAL A 414 17.05 1.86 -12.31
N GLY A 415 18.13 1.29 -11.74
CA GLY A 415 18.02 0.05 -10.95
C GLY A 415 17.05 0.22 -9.77
N ARG A 416 16.21 -0.79 -9.55
CA ARG A 416 15.21 -0.83 -8.48
C ARG A 416 15.47 -2.00 -7.56
N VAL A 417 15.13 -1.86 -6.28
CA VAL A 417 15.27 -2.92 -5.29
C VAL A 417 14.02 -3.04 -4.42
N VAL A 418 13.77 -4.24 -3.94
CA VAL A 418 12.88 -4.45 -2.80
C VAL A 418 13.72 -4.87 -1.61
N LEU A 419 13.64 -4.09 -0.54
CA LEU A 419 14.33 -4.33 0.72
C LEU A 419 13.36 -4.93 1.73
N GLU A 420 13.84 -5.92 2.50
CA GLU A 420 13.18 -6.29 3.76
C GLU A 420 13.84 -5.52 4.91
N VAL A 421 13.01 -4.89 5.74
CA VAL A 421 13.43 -4.21 6.98
C VAL A 421 12.84 -4.96 8.17
N THR A 422 13.66 -5.22 9.17
CA THR A 422 13.30 -5.90 10.42
C THR A 422 13.94 -5.21 11.61
N LEU A 423 13.47 -5.51 12.82
CA LEU A 423 14.14 -5.08 14.05
C LEU A 423 15.42 -5.87 14.25
N SER A 424 16.47 -5.23 14.81
CA SER A 424 17.69 -5.94 15.17
C SER A 424 17.48 -6.85 16.39
N PRO A 425 18.24 -7.96 16.52
CA PRO A 425 18.18 -8.79 17.73
C PRO A 425 18.44 -8.00 19.02
N ALA A 426 19.39 -7.07 19.00
CA ALA A 426 19.68 -6.23 20.16
C ALA A 426 18.46 -5.37 20.60
N PHE A 427 17.66 -4.90 19.64
CA PHE A 427 16.42 -4.21 19.94
C PHE A 427 15.37 -5.16 20.53
N MET A 428 15.22 -6.36 19.94
CA MET A 428 14.27 -7.37 20.41
C MET A 428 14.59 -7.83 21.83
N ASP A 429 15.88 -8.07 22.13
CA ASP A 429 16.34 -8.46 23.48
C ASP A 429 16.09 -7.37 24.52
N SER A 430 16.29 -6.09 24.16
CA SER A 430 16.02 -4.98 25.07
C SER A 430 14.53 -4.79 25.33
N ALA A 431 13.68 -4.99 24.33
CA ALA A 431 12.23 -4.86 24.44
C ALA A 431 11.57 -6.02 25.22
N ALA A 432 12.20 -7.19 25.27
CA ALA A 432 11.74 -8.33 26.07
C ALA A 432 12.05 -8.18 27.57
N ASN A 433 12.98 -7.29 27.94
CA ASN A 433 13.43 -7.07 29.32
C ASN A 433 12.82 -5.83 29.99
N THR A 434 11.97 -5.09 29.27
CA THR A 434 11.19 -3.93 29.77
C THR A 434 9.72 -4.26 29.90
#